data_985e668fe12bedccf7aadefe29711488
#
_entry.id   985e668fe12bedccf7aadefe29711488
#
_cell.length_a   1.000
_cell.length_b   1.000
_cell.length_c   1.000
_cell.angle_alpha   90.00
_cell.angle_beta   90.00
_cell.angle_gamma   90.00
#
_symmetry.space_group_name_H-M   'P 1'
#
loop_
_entity.id
_entity.type
_entity.pdbx_description
1 polymer ?
#
loop_
_entity_poly.entity_id
_entity_poly.type
_entity_poly.pdbx_seq_one_letter_code
_entity_poly.pdbx_strand_id
1 'polypeptide(L)'
;VIYTVTLNPAMDITVATGVINREKTNRTELKSIAIGGKGFNTSRALNCLGMDNTAIAFLGGPFIENIKKMLAEEEIDSTVIPIKGSTRVNLKVVEEETGRLVEFNENGPLIE
;
A
#
# COMPACT_ATOMS: atom_id res chain seq x y z
N VAL A 1 -0.19 -7.30 -25.21
CA VAL A 1 0.62 -6.91 -24.05
C VAL A 1 -0.13 -5.85 -23.25
N ILE A 2 -0.32 -6.10 -21.96
CA ILE A 2 -1.05 -5.18 -21.08
C ILE A 2 -0.10 -4.67 -20.01
N TYR A 3 -0.04 -3.34 -19.87
CA TYR A 3 0.70 -2.69 -18.79
C TYR A 3 -0.28 -1.91 -17.93
N THR A 4 -0.14 -2.04 -16.61
CA THR A 4 -0.80 -1.14 -15.67
C THR A 4 0.24 -0.16 -15.13
N VAL A 5 -0.18 1.05 -14.82
CA VAL A 5 0.73 2.08 -14.30
C VAL A 5 0.20 2.61 -12.99
N THR A 6 1.04 2.59 -11.96
CA THR A 6 0.73 3.16 -10.66
C THR A 6 1.72 4.29 -10.38
N LEU A 7 1.25 5.52 -10.48
CA LEU A 7 2.07 6.71 -10.27
C LEU A 7 2.27 7.04 -8.79
N ASN A 8 1.29 6.71 -7.96
CA ASN A 8 1.31 7.03 -6.54
C ASN A 8 0.89 5.82 -5.70
N PRO A 9 1.73 4.78 -5.68
CA PRO A 9 1.46 3.60 -4.86
C PRO A 9 1.53 3.93 -3.38
N ALA A 10 0.97 3.05 -2.57
CA ALA A 10 0.98 3.21 -1.12
C ALA A 10 1.22 1.89 -0.43
N MET A 11 1.90 1.95 0.71
CA MET A 11 1.90 0.85 1.67
C MET A 11 0.75 1.11 2.64
N ASP A 12 -0.28 0.29 2.58
CA ASP A 12 -1.48 0.43 3.42
C ASP A 12 -1.35 -0.45 4.65
N ILE A 13 -1.23 0.18 5.82
CA ILE A 13 -1.06 -0.53 7.09
C ILE A 13 -2.34 -0.37 7.89
N THR A 14 -2.90 -1.50 8.32
CA THR A 14 -4.08 -1.53 9.18
C THR A 14 -3.69 -2.06 10.55
N VAL A 15 -3.99 -1.29 11.59
CA VAL A 15 -3.78 -1.68 12.99
C VAL A 15 -5.09 -1.57 13.74
N ALA A 16 -5.21 -2.35 14.81
CA ALA A 16 -6.38 -2.30 15.69
C ALA A 16 -5.95 -1.86 17.08
N THR A 17 -6.82 -1.15 17.76
CA THR A 17 -6.62 -0.73 19.13
C THR A 17 -7.95 -0.79 19.88
N GLY A 18 -7.93 -0.53 21.20
CA GLY A 18 -9.15 -0.31 21.97
C GLY A 18 -9.74 1.06 21.61
N VAL A 19 -10.17 1.83 22.60
CA VAL A 19 -10.62 3.20 22.35
C VAL A 19 -9.41 4.13 22.28
N ILE A 20 -9.35 4.95 21.23
CA ILE A 20 -8.25 5.89 21.04
C ILE A 20 -8.31 6.98 22.12
N ASN A 21 -7.19 7.17 22.83
CA ASN A 21 -7.02 8.23 23.80
C ASN A 21 -5.88 9.13 23.35
N ARG A 22 -6.19 10.39 23.04
CA ARG A 22 -5.22 11.36 22.49
C ARG A 22 -4.14 11.77 23.49
N GLU A 23 -4.39 11.59 24.77
CA GLU A 23 -3.48 12.02 25.83
C GLU A 23 -2.55 10.93 26.34
N LYS A 24 -2.71 9.72 25.84
CA LYS A 24 -1.94 8.55 26.29
C LYS A 24 -1.35 7.77 25.12
N THR A 25 -0.43 6.90 25.45
CA THR A 25 0.06 5.91 24.48
C THR A 25 -1.05 4.91 24.18
N ASN A 26 -1.33 4.74 22.90
CA ASN A 26 -2.30 3.75 22.44
C ASN A 26 -1.54 2.53 21.92
N ARG A 27 -1.81 1.36 22.48
CA ARG A 27 -1.20 0.11 22.03
C ARG A 27 -2.00 -0.46 20.88
N THR A 28 -1.30 -0.89 19.85
CA THR A 28 -1.94 -1.39 18.64
C THR A 28 -1.48 -2.80 18.31
N GLU A 29 -2.33 -3.51 17.59
CA GLU A 29 -2.01 -4.81 17.01
C GLU A 29 -2.07 -4.69 15.50
N LEU A 30 -1.01 -5.16 14.81
CA LEU A 30 -0.97 -5.15 13.36
C LEU A 30 -1.98 -6.15 12.81
N LYS A 31 -2.86 -5.71 11.93
CA LYS A 31 -3.86 -6.56 11.27
C LYS A 31 -3.48 -6.91 9.84
N SER A 32 -3.01 -5.94 9.06
CA SER A 32 -2.63 -6.20 7.68
C SER A 32 -1.67 -5.15 7.16
N ILE A 33 -0.87 -5.56 6.18
CA ILE A 33 -0.07 -4.67 5.35
C ILE A 33 -0.39 -5.06 3.91
N ALA A 34 -0.77 -4.08 3.11
CA ALA A 34 -1.11 -4.31 1.71
C ALA A 34 -0.51 -3.22 0.83
N ILE A 35 -0.32 -3.52 -0.44
CA ILE A 35 0.13 -2.53 -1.40
C ILE A 35 -1.09 -1.98 -2.11
N GLY A 36 -1.30 -0.66 -1.99
CA GLY A 36 -2.39 0.06 -2.61
C GLY A 36 -1.95 0.78 -3.87
N GLY A 37 -2.92 1.07 -4.70
CA GLY A 37 -2.76 1.78 -5.96
C GLY A 37 -3.67 1.21 -7.01
N LYS A 38 -4.26 2.09 -7.81
CA LYS A 38 -5.26 1.67 -8.81
C LYS A 38 -4.69 0.73 -9.87
N GLY A 39 -3.45 0.98 -10.30
CA GLY A 39 -2.78 0.11 -11.27
C GLY A 39 -2.56 -1.29 -10.72
N PHE A 40 -2.14 -1.43 -9.47
CA PHE A 40 -1.97 -2.73 -8.83
C PHE A 40 -3.31 -3.46 -8.68
N ASN A 41 -4.37 -2.74 -8.31
CA ASN A 41 -5.71 -3.33 -8.24
C ASN A 41 -6.15 -3.87 -9.60
N THR A 42 -5.84 -3.15 -10.66
CA THR A 42 -6.12 -3.59 -12.03
C THR A 42 -5.32 -4.84 -12.38
N SER A 43 -4.03 -4.87 -12.03
CA SER A 43 -3.17 -6.06 -12.26
C SER A 43 -3.70 -7.28 -11.51
N ARG A 44 -4.15 -7.11 -10.27
CA ARG A 44 -4.77 -8.20 -9.51
C ARG A 44 -6.02 -8.74 -10.21
N ALA A 45 -6.86 -7.84 -10.70
CA ALA A 45 -8.07 -8.23 -11.43
C ALA A 45 -7.72 -8.98 -12.72
N LEU A 46 -6.74 -8.51 -13.48
CA LEU A 46 -6.29 -9.15 -14.70
C LEU A 46 -5.71 -10.55 -14.42
N ASN A 47 -4.95 -10.69 -13.35
CA ASN A 47 -4.42 -11.99 -12.93
C ASN A 47 -5.54 -12.98 -12.61
N CYS A 48 -6.60 -12.51 -11.94
CA CYS A 48 -7.78 -13.34 -11.64
C CYS A 48 -8.50 -13.80 -12.91
N LEU A 49 -8.42 -13.01 -13.98
CA LEU A 49 -9.01 -13.35 -15.27
C LEU A 49 -8.07 -14.19 -16.15
N GLY A 50 -6.88 -14.53 -15.65
CA GLY A 50 -5.90 -15.28 -16.38
C GLY A 50 -5.22 -14.51 -17.51
N MET A 51 -5.21 -13.19 -17.45
CA MET A 51 -4.62 -12.33 -18.47
C MET A 51 -3.23 -11.86 -18.04
N ASP A 52 -2.23 -12.13 -18.88
CA ASP A 52 -0.86 -11.68 -18.64
C ASP A 52 -0.79 -10.15 -18.67
N ASN A 53 -0.10 -9.59 -17.69
CA ASN A 53 0.10 -8.16 -17.59
C ASN A 53 1.36 -7.86 -16.78
N THR A 54 1.86 -6.63 -16.92
CA THR A 54 3.00 -6.15 -16.13
C THR A 54 2.61 -4.83 -15.48
N ALA A 55 2.84 -4.72 -14.18
CA ALA A 55 2.59 -3.51 -13.43
C ALA A 55 3.84 -2.64 -13.42
N ILE A 56 3.71 -1.40 -13.89
CA ILE A 56 4.76 -0.40 -13.82
C ILE A 56 4.47 0.49 -12.62
N ALA A 57 5.42 0.61 -11.69
CA ALA A 57 5.23 1.36 -10.46
C ALA A 57 6.37 2.32 -10.20
N PHE A 58 6.04 3.55 -9.80
CA PHE A 58 7.01 4.52 -9.33
C PHE A 58 7.18 4.36 -7.82
N LEU A 59 8.34 3.88 -7.40
CA LEU A 59 8.63 3.62 -5.99
C LEU A 59 9.88 4.35 -5.53
N GLY A 60 9.87 4.81 -4.30
CA GLY A 60 11.02 5.45 -3.68
C GLY A 60 11.07 5.22 -2.17
N GLY A 61 12.18 5.60 -1.56
CA GLY A 61 12.34 5.55 -0.10
C GLY A 61 12.69 4.16 0.45
N PRO A 62 12.53 3.99 1.77
CA PRO A 62 13.06 2.81 2.46
C PRO A 62 12.28 1.53 2.26
N PHE A 63 11.06 1.59 1.71
CA PHE A 63 10.18 0.43 1.62
C PHE A 63 10.18 -0.25 0.25
N ILE A 64 11.05 0.17 -0.69
CA ILE A 64 11.08 -0.37 -2.06
C ILE A 64 11.22 -1.90 -2.06
N GLU A 65 12.18 -2.44 -1.31
CA GLU A 65 12.42 -3.88 -1.30
C GLU A 65 11.27 -4.65 -0.65
N ASN A 66 10.66 -4.08 0.38
CA ASN A 66 9.47 -4.66 1.02
C ASN A 66 8.30 -4.75 0.03
N ILE A 67 8.08 -3.67 -0.72
CA ILE A 67 7.01 -3.60 -1.71
C ILE A 67 7.25 -4.59 -2.84
N LYS A 68 8.48 -4.66 -3.37
CA LYS A 68 8.85 -5.64 -4.40
C LYS A 68 8.56 -7.07 -3.95
N LYS A 69 8.94 -7.39 -2.71
CA LYS A 69 8.69 -8.71 -2.14
C LYS A 69 7.20 -9.01 -2.04
N MET A 70 6.42 -8.05 -1.58
CA MET A 70 4.96 -8.22 -1.47
C MET A 70 4.31 -8.42 -2.83
N LEU A 71 4.74 -7.67 -3.85
CA LEU A 71 4.23 -7.85 -5.21
C LEU A 71 4.57 -9.24 -5.75
N ALA A 72 5.78 -9.72 -5.50
CA ALA A 72 6.19 -11.06 -5.91
C ALA A 72 5.35 -12.14 -5.21
N GLU A 73 5.05 -11.98 -3.93
CA GLU A 73 4.22 -12.91 -3.18
C GLU A 73 2.79 -12.96 -3.73
N GLU A 74 2.28 -11.86 -4.28
CA GLU A 74 0.98 -11.80 -4.94
C GLU A 74 1.05 -12.25 -6.40
N GLU A 75 2.22 -12.67 -6.88
CA GLU A 75 2.44 -13.07 -8.27
C GLU A 75 2.15 -11.95 -9.27
N ILE A 76 2.39 -10.71 -8.86
CA ILE A 76 2.28 -9.55 -9.74
C ILE A 76 3.64 -9.31 -10.38
N ASP A 77 3.70 -9.48 -11.70
CA ASP A 77 4.87 -9.13 -12.48
C ASP A 77 5.00 -7.61 -12.53
N SER A 78 6.11 -7.08 -12.07
CA SER A 78 6.26 -5.63 -11.92
C SER A 78 7.60 -5.11 -12.43
N THR A 79 7.56 -3.90 -12.94
CA THR A 79 8.74 -3.10 -13.28
C THR A 79 8.73 -1.86 -12.41
N VAL A 80 9.78 -1.66 -11.63
CA VAL A 80 9.89 -0.53 -10.73
C VAL A 80 10.70 0.58 -11.39
N ILE A 81 10.12 1.78 -11.39
CA ILE A 81 10.82 2.99 -11.80
C ILE A 81 11.15 3.75 -10.53
N PRO A 82 12.45 3.83 -10.15
CA PRO A 82 12.83 4.50 -8.91
C PRO A 82 12.60 6.00 -9.00
N ILE A 83 12.12 6.58 -7.91
CA ILE A 83 11.94 8.02 -7.76
C ILE A 83 12.69 8.52 -6.53
N LYS A 84 12.91 9.82 -6.45
CA LYS A 84 13.69 10.43 -5.35
C LYS A 84 12.91 10.48 -4.04
N GLY A 85 11.62 10.75 -4.10
CA GLY A 85 10.78 10.81 -2.90
C GLY A 85 10.48 9.45 -2.32
N SER A 86 9.84 9.43 -1.17
CA SER A 86 9.44 8.18 -0.52
C SER A 86 8.01 7.79 -0.87
N THR A 87 7.80 6.53 -1.19
CA THR A 87 6.48 5.97 -1.37
C THR A 87 5.65 6.20 -0.10
N ARG A 88 4.43 6.62 -0.27
CA ARG A 88 3.55 6.99 0.85
C ARG A 88 3.13 5.78 1.67
N VAL A 89 2.90 6.05 2.95
CA VAL A 89 2.32 5.08 3.88
C VAL A 89 0.95 5.61 4.30
N ASN A 90 -0.06 4.80 4.16
CA ASN A 90 -1.40 5.09 4.68
C ASN A 90 -1.62 4.23 5.91
N LEU A 91 -2.06 4.84 6.99
CA LEU A 91 -2.32 4.14 8.24
C LEU A 91 -3.81 4.17 8.55
N LYS A 92 -4.36 3.00 8.78
CA LYS A 92 -5.75 2.83 9.17
C LYS A 92 -5.79 2.26 10.59
N VAL A 93 -6.44 2.97 11.49
CA VAL A 93 -6.59 2.55 12.89
C VAL A 93 -8.05 2.20 13.14
N VAL A 94 -8.29 0.96 13.54
CA VAL A 94 -9.63 0.46 13.86
C VAL A 94 -9.79 0.40 15.36
N GLU A 95 -10.80 1.09 15.89
CA GLU A 95 -11.22 0.91 17.28
C GLU A 95 -12.15 -0.30 17.36
N GLU A 96 -11.66 -1.41 17.91
CA GLU A 96 -12.42 -2.66 17.91
C GLU A 96 -13.72 -2.57 18.72
N GLU A 97 -13.70 -1.82 19.84
CA GLU A 97 -14.87 -1.72 20.72
C GLU A 97 -16.01 -0.92 20.10
N THR A 98 -15.71 0.10 19.28
CA THR A 98 -16.69 1.00 18.72
C THR A 98 -16.97 0.77 17.25
N GLY A 99 -16.06 0.05 16.56
CA GLY A 99 -16.08 -0.12 15.12
C GLY A 99 -15.68 1.14 14.35
N ARG A 100 -15.22 2.18 15.03
CA ARG A 100 -14.78 3.42 14.38
C ARG A 100 -13.45 3.24 13.68
N LEU A 101 -13.26 4.00 12.63
CA LEU A 101 -12.09 3.96 11.79
C LEU A 101 -11.47 5.35 11.67
N VAL A 102 -10.16 5.44 11.90
CA VAL A 102 -9.41 6.67 11.66
C VAL A 102 -8.33 6.38 10.65
N GLU A 103 -8.24 7.22 9.62
CA GLU A 103 -7.24 7.07 8.56
C GLU A 103 -6.27 8.24 8.58
N PHE A 104 -4.98 7.91 8.45
CA PHE A 104 -3.89 8.88 8.32
C PHE A 104 -3.20 8.59 7.00
N ASN A 105 -3.48 9.39 6.00
CA ASN A 105 -3.00 9.16 4.63
C ASN A 105 -1.99 10.22 4.22
N GLU A 106 -0.87 9.77 3.67
CA GLU A 106 0.12 10.66 3.07
C GLU A 106 -0.25 10.97 1.63
N ASN A 107 0.09 12.18 1.17
CA ASN A 107 -0.17 12.57 -0.23
C ASN A 107 0.73 11.85 -1.22
N GLY A 108 1.92 11.49 -0.78
CA GLY A 108 2.93 10.89 -1.62
C GLY A 108 3.93 11.90 -2.17
N PRO A 109 5.00 11.40 -2.79
CA PRO A 109 6.09 12.24 -3.29
C PRO A 109 5.74 12.89 -4.62
N LEU A 110 6.48 13.95 -4.95
CA LEU A 110 6.48 14.49 -6.30
C LEU A 110 7.24 13.56 -7.22
N ILE A 111 6.75 13.41 -8.43
CA ILE A 111 7.41 12.62 -9.46
C ILE A 111 8.16 13.60 -10.38
N GLU A 112 9.47 13.42 -10.42
CA GLU A 112 10.36 14.27 -11.23
C GLU A 112 11.16 13.42 -12.20
#